data_e6e98a6f1f1aecbe3852b9a6dd64f141
#
_entry.id   e6e98a6f1f1aecbe3852b9a6dd64f141
#
_cell.length_a   1.000
_cell.length_b   1.000
_cell.length_c   1.000
_cell.angle_alpha   90.00
_cell.angle_beta   90.00
_cell.angle_gamma   90.00
#
_symmetry.space_group_name_H-M   'P 1'
#
loop_
_entity.id
_entity.type
_entity.pdbx_description
1 polymer ?
#
loop_
_entity_poly.entity_id
_entity_poly.type
_entity_poly.pdbx_seq_one_letter_code
_entity_poly.pdbx_strand_id
1 'polypeptide(L)'
;MNKVLKNSWALFLGMGFIMMAYGFQGSLLGVRAVQEEFSLTATGFMMSGYFIGYFIGAATIPNIISRVGHIRVFAAFASLASLIILVHSILIHPFVWFLLRVLTGISMVCIYTVAESWLNDRSSNKNRGSVLSIYMVILYGSMGVGMFLLNFSAPKNFEPFILVSVITSAALIPILLTKKKPPTFKKINAMSFSELYKSSPFGMVSSFFYGTIQSALFTLLAVYATSMNFTILE
;
A
#
# COMPACT_ATOMS: atom_id res chain seq x y z
N MET A 1 -3.72 24.98 -9.45
CA MET A 1 -2.77 23.95 -8.94
C MET A 1 -2.40 24.20 -7.49
N ASN A 2 -1.75 25.31 -7.13
CA ASN A 2 -1.30 25.60 -5.74
C ASN A 2 -2.41 25.49 -4.68
N LYS A 3 -3.66 25.90 -4.99
CA LYS A 3 -4.78 25.78 -4.04
C LYS A 3 -5.17 24.32 -3.75
N VAL A 4 -5.11 23.43 -4.76
CA VAL A 4 -5.41 22.00 -4.57
C VAL A 4 -4.31 21.34 -3.75
N LEU A 5 -3.05 21.58 -4.07
CA LEU A 5 -1.90 21.07 -3.33
C LEU A 5 -1.92 21.52 -1.86
N LYS A 6 -2.13 22.82 -1.62
CA LYS A 6 -2.25 23.39 -0.27
C LYS A 6 -3.43 22.83 0.51
N ASN A 7 -4.51 22.45 -0.17
CA ASN A 7 -5.69 21.88 0.46
C ASN A 7 -5.59 20.36 0.68
N SER A 8 -4.66 19.68 0.02
CA SER A 8 -4.47 18.22 0.08
C SER A 8 -3.16 17.82 0.77
N TRP A 9 -2.44 18.77 1.39
CA TRP A 9 -1.14 18.51 2.03
C TRP A 9 -1.18 17.37 3.05
N ALA A 10 -2.24 17.31 3.85
CA ALA A 10 -2.41 16.29 4.87
C ALA A 10 -2.54 14.88 4.25
N LEU A 11 -3.23 14.81 3.10
CA LEU A 11 -3.38 13.56 2.36
C LEU A 11 -2.05 13.14 1.72
N PHE A 12 -1.31 14.06 1.11
CA PHE A 12 0.01 13.78 0.54
C PHE A 12 1.01 13.32 1.61
N LEU A 13 1.02 13.99 2.76
CA LEU A 13 1.89 13.62 3.87
C LEU A 13 1.50 12.25 4.47
N GLY A 14 0.20 12.03 4.71
CA GLY A 14 -0.30 10.74 5.20
C GLY A 14 0.03 9.59 4.24
N MET A 15 -0.20 9.78 2.93
CA MET A 15 0.16 8.78 1.93
C MET A 15 1.68 8.58 1.81
N GLY A 16 2.47 9.64 1.98
CA GLY A 16 3.93 9.54 2.05
C GLY A 16 4.39 8.61 3.17
N PHE A 17 3.85 8.77 4.39
CA PHE A 17 4.15 7.86 5.50
C PHE A 17 3.66 6.42 5.24
N ILE A 18 2.45 6.24 4.71
CA ILE A 18 1.95 4.90 4.35
C ILE A 18 2.89 4.22 3.35
N MET A 19 3.32 4.93 2.30
CA MET A 19 4.19 4.35 1.28
C MET A 19 5.60 4.09 1.76
N MET A 20 6.11 4.96 2.64
CA MET A 20 7.40 4.72 3.31
C MET A 20 7.34 3.44 4.17
N ALA A 21 6.30 3.29 4.98
CA ALA A 21 6.08 2.08 5.77
C ALA A 21 5.91 0.84 4.88
N TYR A 22 5.18 0.96 3.77
CA TYR A 22 4.94 -0.14 2.83
C TYR A 22 6.23 -0.60 2.13
N GLY A 23 7.06 0.34 1.65
CA GLY A 23 8.36 0.04 1.06
C GLY A 23 9.29 -0.66 2.06
N PHE A 24 9.36 -0.15 3.28
CA PHE A 24 10.14 -0.77 4.34
C PHE A 24 9.63 -2.18 4.69
N GLN A 25 8.32 -2.34 4.88
CA GLN A 25 7.70 -3.63 5.19
C GLN A 25 7.98 -4.68 4.09
N GLY A 26 7.88 -4.30 2.81
CA GLY A 26 8.09 -5.22 1.70
C GLY A 26 9.50 -5.82 1.72
N SER A 27 10.51 -4.98 1.82
CA SER A 27 11.91 -5.39 1.91
C SER A 27 12.20 -6.18 3.21
N LEU A 28 11.68 -5.69 4.35
CA LEU A 28 11.85 -6.33 5.66
C LEU A 28 11.32 -7.77 5.66
N LEU A 29 10.10 -7.98 5.19
CA LEU A 29 9.50 -9.32 5.20
C LEU A 29 10.19 -10.28 4.23
N GLY A 30 10.68 -9.79 3.08
CA GLY A 30 11.46 -10.59 2.14
C GLY A 30 12.77 -11.08 2.74
N VAL A 31 13.55 -10.16 3.31
CA VAL A 31 14.84 -10.50 3.96
C VAL A 31 14.62 -11.36 5.19
N ARG A 32 13.63 -11.06 6.02
CA ARG A 32 13.32 -11.84 7.21
C ARG A 32 12.88 -13.27 6.87
N ALA A 33 12.10 -13.48 5.82
CA ALA A 33 11.71 -14.81 5.37
C ALA A 33 12.92 -15.69 5.02
N VAL A 34 13.93 -15.12 4.37
CA VAL A 34 15.20 -15.82 4.08
C VAL A 34 15.96 -16.15 5.37
N GLN A 35 16.01 -15.22 6.33
CA GLN A 35 16.67 -15.44 7.63
C GLN A 35 15.98 -16.47 8.52
N GLU A 36 14.68 -16.68 8.33
CA GLU A 36 13.88 -17.73 8.99
C GLU A 36 13.82 -19.04 8.17
N GLU A 37 14.68 -19.15 7.15
CA GLU A 37 14.82 -20.35 6.32
C GLU A 37 13.51 -20.77 5.62
N PHE A 38 12.63 -19.82 5.31
CA PHE A 38 11.44 -20.12 4.52
C PHE A 38 11.86 -20.55 3.12
N SER A 39 11.29 -21.65 2.62
CA SER A 39 11.55 -22.05 1.23
C SER A 39 11.10 -20.97 0.25
N LEU A 40 11.73 -20.89 -0.91
CA LEU A 40 11.35 -19.93 -1.96
C LEU A 40 9.87 -20.02 -2.32
N THR A 41 9.33 -21.23 -2.38
CA THR A 41 7.90 -21.47 -2.63
C THR A 41 7.03 -20.92 -1.50
N ALA A 42 7.40 -21.15 -0.24
CA ALA A 42 6.67 -20.63 0.91
C ALA A 42 6.71 -19.09 0.94
N THR A 43 7.84 -18.49 0.62
CA THR A 43 8.01 -17.04 0.54
C THR A 43 7.14 -16.44 -0.57
N GLY A 44 7.17 -17.04 -1.76
CA GLY A 44 6.31 -16.60 -2.87
C GLY A 44 4.82 -16.74 -2.54
N PHE A 45 4.41 -17.86 -1.95
CA PHE A 45 3.03 -18.06 -1.48
C PHE A 45 2.61 -17.00 -0.45
N MET A 46 3.42 -16.80 0.58
CA MET A 46 3.19 -15.79 1.60
C MET A 46 3.02 -14.39 0.99
N MET A 47 3.92 -14.00 0.09
CA MET A 47 3.87 -12.68 -0.54
C MET A 47 2.65 -12.50 -1.44
N SER A 48 2.19 -13.56 -2.12
CA SER A 48 1.00 -13.51 -2.98
C SER A 48 -0.29 -13.17 -2.23
N GLY A 49 -0.36 -13.44 -0.94
CA GLY A 49 -1.48 -13.09 -0.08
C GLY A 49 -1.88 -11.62 -0.16
N TYR A 50 -0.90 -10.71 -0.33
CA TYR A 50 -1.16 -9.28 -0.51
C TYR A 50 -2.08 -9.00 -1.70
N PHE A 51 -1.83 -9.62 -2.84
CA PHE A 51 -2.62 -9.37 -4.07
C PHE A 51 -4.02 -9.96 -3.95
N ILE A 52 -4.17 -11.11 -3.29
CA ILE A 52 -5.48 -11.70 -2.98
C ILE A 52 -6.28 -10.75 -2.09
N GLY A 53 -5.66 -10.23 -1.03
CA GLY A 53 -6.28 -9.25 -0.15
C GLY A 53 -6.65 -7.95 -0.87
N TYR A 54 -5.77 -7.47 -1.73
CA TYR A 54 -6.01 -6.27 -2.54
C TYR A 54 -7.24 -6.45 -3.44
N PHE A 55 -7.38 -7.61 -4.10
CA PHE A 55 -8.53 -7.93 -4.93
C PHE A 55 -9.84 -8.01 -4.12
N ILE A 56 -9.83 -8.69 -2.98
CA ILE A 56 -10.99 -8.78 -2.07
C ILE A 56 -11.41 -7.39 -1.57
N GLY A 57 -10.44 -6.59 -1.13
CA GLY A 57 -10.66 -5.25 -0.63
C GLY A 57 -11.24 -4.32 -1.71
N ALA A 58 -10.72 -4.40 -2.95
CA ALA A 58 -11.21 -3.59 -4.06
C ALA A 58 -12.71 -3.77 -4.34
N ALA A 59 -13.22 -5.00 -4.18
CA ALA A 59 -14.64 -5.30 -4.36
C ALA A 59 -15.52 -4.75 -3.22
N THR A 60 -14.98 -4.62 -2.01
CA THR A 60 -15.77 -4.30 -0.81
C THR A 60 -15.69 -2.82 -0.41
N ILE A 61 -14.58 -2.14 -0.73
CA ILE A 61 -14.29 -0.78 -0.24
C ILE A 61 -15.32 0.29 -0.62
N PRO A 62 -15.92 0.31 -1.82
CA PRO A 62 -16.93 1.33 -2.16
C PRO A 62 -18.11 1.34 -1.19
N ASN A 63 -18.54 0.16 -0.75
CA ASN A 63 -19.64 0.03 0.20
C ASN A 63 -19.22 0.50 1.61
N ILE A 64 -17.98 0.25 2.01
CA ILE A 64 -17.45 0.67 3.32
C ILE A 64 -17.33 2.19 3.35
N ILE A 65 -16.72 2.82 2.33
CA ILE A 65 -16.57 4.28 2.26
C ILE A 65 -17.93 4.97 2.27
N SER A 66 -18.92 4.45 1.54
CA SER A 66 -20.25 5.06 1.46
C SER A 66 -20.98 5.07 2.82
N ARG A 67 -20.71 4.09 3.69
CA ARG A 67 -21.34 3.97 5.02
C ARG A 67 -20.59 4.72 6.11
N VAL A 68 -19.28 4.66 6.10
CA VAL A 68 -18.42 5.11 7.20
C VAL A 68 -17.74 6.45 6.92
N GLY A 69 -17.49 6.74 5.66
CA GLY A 69 -16.80 7.94 5.19
C GLY A 69 -15.28 7.79 5.11
N HIS A 70 -14.65 8.65 4.30
CA HIS A 70 -13.23 8.56 3.92
C HIS A 70 -12.25 8.57 5.09
N ILE A 71 -12.37 9.54 6.02
CA ILE A 71 -11.40 9.71 7.12
C ILE A 71 -11.42 8.50 8.06
N ARG A 72 -12.61 8.01 8.42
CA ARG A 72 -12.74 6.86 9.31
C ARG A 72 -12.22 5.58 8.68
N VAL A 73 -12.47 5.39 7.37
CA VAL A 73 -11.94 4.25 6.63
C VAL A 73 -10.41 4.32 6.58
N PHE A 74 -9.83 5.47 6.22
CA PHE A 74 -8.38 5.64 6.24
C PHE A 74 -7.79 5.30 7.62
N ALA A 75 -8.37 5.88 8.68
CA ALA A 75 -7.89 5.67 10.03
C ALA A 75 -7.97 4.19 10.47
N ALA A 76 -9.09 3.54 10.22
CA ALA A 76 -9.29 2.14 10.60
C ALA A 76 -8.30 1.21 9.90
N PHE A 77 -8.11 1.37 8.58
CA PHE A 77 -7.23 0.49 7.81
C PHE A 77 -5.74 0.82 7.99
N ALA A 78 -5.36 2.07 8.25
CA ALA A 78 -4.00 2.41 8.64
C ALA A 78 -3.66 1.87 10.04
N SER A 79 -4.60 1.95 11.00
CA SER A 79 -4.42 1.32 12.31
C SER A 79 -4.32 -0.20 12.20
N LEU A 80 -5.15 -0.84 11.37
CA LEU A 80 -5.09 -2.27 11.13
C LEU A 80 -3.73 -2.66 10.50
N ALA A 81 -3.24 -1.94 9.50
CA ALA A 81 -1.94 -2.19 8.89
C ALA A 81 -0.78 -2.06 9.91
N SER A 82 -0.87 -1.07 10.82
CA SER A 82 0.09 -0.89 11.90
C SER A 82 0.09 -2.08 12.89
N LEU A 83 -1.06 -2.62 13.21
CA LEU A 83 -1.17 -3.81 14.08
C LEU A 83 -0.64 -5.07 13.38
N ILE A 84 -1.00 -5.27 12.11
CA ILE A 84 -0.60 -6.45 11.33
C ILE A 84 0.91 -6.62 11.31
N ILE A 85 1.67 -5.54 11.10
CA ILE A 85 3.13 -5.66 11.02
C ILE A 85 3.75 -6.09 12.36
N LEU A 86 3.19 -5.68 13.49
CA LEU A 86 3.65 -6.16 14.80
C LEU A 86 3.37 -7.65 14.98
N VAL A 87 2.23 -8.13 14.49
CA VAL A 87 1.89 -9.57 14.56
C VAL A 87 2.85 -10.41 13.71
N HIS A 88 3.35 -9.91 12.57
CA HIS A 88 4.38 -10.59 11.78
C HIS A 88 5.66 -10.88 12.59
N SER A 89 6.04 -9.98 13.50
CA SER A 89 7.24 -10.16 14.31
C SER A 89 7.10 -11.20 15.43
N ILE A 90 5.85 -11.48 15.85
CA ILE A 90 5.53 -12.39 16.95
C ILE A 90 5.23 -13.80 16.44
N LEU A 91 4.48 -13.90 15.36
CA LEU A 91 4.01 -15.18 14.79
C LEU A 91 4.77 -15.50 13.50
N ILE A 92 5.96 -16.09 13.65
CA ILE A 92 6.86 -16.40 12.53
C ILE A 92 6.47 -17.77 11.96
N HIS A 93 5.52 -17.76 11.01
CA HIS A 93 5.07 -18.96 10.31
C HIS A 93 4.55 -18.57 8.91
N PRO A 94 4.95 -19.27 7.82
CA PRO A 94 4.60 -18.88 6.43
C PRO A 94 3.10 -18.73 6.19
N PHE A 95 2.28 -19.64 6.70
CA PHE A 95 0.83 -19.58 6.54
C PHE A 95 0.19 -18.41 7.31
N VAL A 96 0.68 -18.12 8.53
CA VAL A 96 0.23 -16.94 9.30
C VAL A 96 0.60 -15.66 8.55
N TRP A 97 1.83 -15.58 8.06
CA TRP A 97 2.28 -14.44 7.26
C TRP A 97 1.46 -14.28 5.98
N PHE A 98 1.07 -15.37 5.31
CA PHE A 98 0.14 -15.31 4.18
C PHE A 98 -1.18 -14.63 4.58
N LEU A 99 -1.81 -15.04 5.67
CA LEU A 99 -3.07 -14.44 6.14
C LEU A 99 -2.89 -12.95 6.52
N LEU A 100 -1.79 -12.61 7.18
CA LEU A 100 -1.46 -11.23 7.52
C LEU A 100 -1.20 -10.39 6.25
N ARG A 101 -0.61 -10.96 5.22
CA ARG A 101 -0.44 -10.30 3.91
C ARG A 101 -1.77 -10.07 3.20
N VAL A 102 -2.73 -11.02 3.31
CA VAL A 102 -4.10 -10.80 2.82
C VAL A 102 -4.73 -9.59 3.51
N LEU A 103 -4.64 -9.50 4.84
CA LEU A 103 -5.16 -8.35 5.59
C LEU A 103 -4.43 -7.04 5.24
N THR A 104 -3.11 -7.09 5.00
CA THR A 104 -2.34 -5.95 4.52
C THR A 104 -2.84 -5.46 3.16
N GLY A 105 -3.09 -6.39 2.23
CA GLY A 105 -3.61 -6.06 0.89
C GLY A 105 -4.98 -5.39 0.94
N ILE A 106 -5.90 -5.91 1.78
CA ILE A 106 -7.20 -5.27 2.04
C ILE A 106 -7.00 -3.86 2.59
N SER A 107 -6.12 -3.70 3.57
CA SER A 107 -5.87 -2.40 4.20
C SER A 107 -5.33 -1.39 3.19
N MET A 108 -4.39 -1.80 2.37
CA MET A 108 -3.74 -0.91 1.40
C MET A 108 -4.70 -0.45 0.30
N VAL A 109 -5.52 -1.33 -0.28
CA VAL A 109 -6.49 -0.91 -1.30
C VAL A 109 -7.55 0.04 -0.72
N CYS A 110 -7.94 -0.15 0.55
CA CYS A 110 -8.85 0.75 1.24
C CYS A 110 -8.25 2.15 1.39
N ILE A 111 -6.99 2.23 1.81
CA ILE A 111 -6.24 3.49 1.96
C ILE A 111 -6.06 4.18 0.61
N TYR A 112 -5.64 3.46 -0.43
CA TYR A 112 -5.47 4.01 -1.78
C TYR A 112 -6.78 4.55 -2.34
N THR A 113 -7.87 3.78 -2.26
CA THR A 113 -9.18 4.21 -2.78
C THR A 113 -9.67 5.49 -2.09
N VAL A 114 -9.47 5.60 -0.77
CA VAL A 114 -9.78 6.83 -0.03
C VAL A 114 -8.96 8.00 -0.56
N ALA A 115 -7.65 7.84 -0.71
CA ALA A 115 -6.77 8.91 -1.15
C ALA A 115 -7.07 9.36 -2.58
N GLU A 116 -7.22 8.42 -3.49
CA GLU A 116 -7.48 8.70 -4.91
C GLU A 116 -8.86 9.33 -5.14
N SER A 117 -9.89 8.84 -4.46
CA SER A 117 -11.22 9.43 -4.54
C SER A 117 -11.23 10.88 -4.01
N TRP A 118 -10.49 11.13 -2.94
CA TRP A 118 -10.35 12.48 -2.36
C TRP A 118 -9.59 13.43 -3.30
N LEU A 119 -8.51 12.98 -3.93
CA LEU A 119 -7.77 13.78 -4.91
C LEU A 119 -8.59 14.05 -6.17
N ASN A 120 -9.32 13.04 -6.65
CA ASN A 120 -10.18 13.18 -7.82
C ASN A 120 -11.33 14.20 -7.60
N ASP A 121 -11.98 14.16 -6.43
CA ASP A 121 -13.03 15.11 -6.08
C ASP A 121 -12.55 16.57 -6.04
N ARG A 122 -11.30 16.77 -5.60
CA ARG A 122 -10.70 18.10 -5.49
C ARG A 122 -10.02 18.62 -6.76
N SER A 123 -9.90 17.77 -7.74
CA SER A 123 -9.24 18.08 -9.01
C SER A 123 -10.25 18.41 -10.09
N SER A 124 -9.94 19.43 -10.89
CA SER A 124 -10.68 19.71 -12.14
C SER A 124 -10.04 18.93 -13.29
N ASN A 125 -10.76 18.79 -14.41
CA ASN A 125 -10.23 18.15 -15.62
C ASN A 125 -8.93 18.80 -16.12
N LYS A 126 -8.72 20.11 -15.87
CA LYS A 126 -7.52 20.84 -16.29
C LYS A 126 -6.28 20.53 -15.45
N ASN A 127 -6.43 20.17 -14.17
CA ASN A 127 -5.29 19.99 -13.26
C ASN A 127 -5.16 18.58 -12.68
N ARG A 128 -6.12 17.68 -12.99
CA ARG A 128 -6.12 16.30 -12.47
C ARG A 128 -4.83 15.55 -12.79
N GLY A 129 -4.35 15.62 -14.04
CA GLY A 129 -3.11 14.98 -14.45
C GLY A 129 -1.90 15.45 -13.61
N SER A 130 -1.73 16.76 -13.44
CA SER A 130 -0.64 17.32 -12.64
C SER A 130 -0.73 16.94 -11.16
N VAL A 131 -1.94 16.93 -10.58
CA VAL A 131 -2.15 16.53 -9.18
C VAL A 131 -1.80 15.06 -8.98
N LEU A 132 -2.23 14.19 -9.90
CA LEU A 132 -1.91 12.76 -9.86
C LEU A 132 -0.42 12.50 -10.11
N SER A 133 0.24 13.26 -10.97
CA SER A 133 1.69 13.13 -11.17
C SER A 133 2.47 13.44 -9.88
N ILE A 134 2.12 14.52 -9.17
CA ILE A 134 2.72 14.84 -7.87
C ILE A 134 2.44 13.74 -6.84
N TYR A 135 1.21 13.22 -6.82
CA TYR A 135 0.84 12.11 -5.97
C TYR A 135 1.72 10.87 -6.24
N MET A 136 1.93 10.49 -7.50
CA MET A 136 2.79 9.36 -7.86
C MET A 136 4.26 9.58 -7.46
N VAL A 137 4.79 10.79 -7.62
CA VAL A 137 6.15 11.13 -7.15
C VAL A 137 6.28 10.95 -5.64
N ILE A 138 5.25 11.38 -4.88
CA ILE A 138 5.24 11.20 -3.42
C ILE A 138 5.16 9.71 -3.08
N LEU A 139 4.28 8.95 -3.73
CA LEU A 139 4.12 7.50 -3.46
C LEU A 139 5.43 6.74 -3.70
N TYR A 140 5.97 6.82 -4.91
CA TYR A 140 7.18 6.05 -5.27
C TYR A 140 8.43 6.58 -4.57
N GLY A 141 8.56 7.90 -4.42
CA GLY A 141 9.68 8.50 -3.69
C GLY A 141 9.69 8.08 -2.22
N SER A 142 8.54 8.14 -1.54
CA SER A 142 8.42 7.70 -0.15
C SER A 142 8.63 6.19 0.00
N MET A 143 8.14 5.39 -0.96
CA MET A 143 8.37 3.96 -0.98
C MET A 143 9.86 3.61 -1.11
N GLY A 144 10.59 4.30 -2.01
CA GLY A 144 12.03 4.14 -2.14
C GLY A 144 12.78 4.51 -0.86
N VAL A 145 12.42 5.64 -0.21
CA VAL A 145 12.96 5.99 1.12
C VAL A 145 12.68 4.87 2.13
N GLY A 146 11.48 4.30 2.14
CA GLY A 146 11.12 3.20 3.01
C GLY A 146 11.99 1.96 2.80
N MET A 147 12.22 1.56 1.55
CA MET A 147 13.10 0.44 1.21
C MET A 147 14.53 0.70 1.72
N PHE A 148 15.01 1.94 1.59
CA PHE A 148 16.33 2.33 2.05
C PHE A 148 16.49 2.30 3.57
N LEU A 149 15.42 2.48 4.35
CA LEU A 149 15.45 2.38 5.82
C LEU A 149 15.88 1.00 6.33
N LEU A 150 15.74 -0.05 5.51
CA LEU A 150 16.20 -1.40 5.88
C LEU A 150 17.71 -1.43 6.17
N ASN A 151 18.50 -0.59 5.49
CA ASN A 151 19.95 -0.50 5.68
C ASN A 151 20.37 -0.05 7.09
N PHE A 152 19.49 0.64 7.80
CA PHE A 152 19.73 1.14 9.16
C PHE A 152 19.11 0.26 10.24
N SER A 153 18.68 -0.95 9.89
CA SER A 153 17.97 -1.84 10.78
C SER A 153 18.54 -3.26 10.71
N ALA A 154 18.35 -4.03 11.78
CA ALA A 154 18.67 -5.45 11.81
C ALA A 154 17.39 -6.26 11.59
N PRO A 155 17.13 -6.81 10.38
CA PRO A 155 15.85 -7.47 10.05
C PRO A 155 15.51 -8.65 10.95
N LYS A 156 16.50 -9.25 11.61
CA LYS A 156 16.32 -10.34 12.56
C LYS A 156 15.70 -9.90 13.89
N ASN A 157 15.80 -8.62 14.20
CA ASN A 157 15.32 -8.04 15.43
C ASN A 157 13.86 -7.59 15.34
N PHE A 158 13.29 -7.17 16.47
CA PHE A 158 11.92 -6.69 16.57
C PHE A 158 11.78 -5.21 16.21
N GLU A 159 12.84 -4.41 16.37
CA GLU A 159 12.82 -2.96 16.19
C GLU A 159 12.36 -2.51 14.79
N PRO A 160 12.76 -3.14 13.67
CA PRO A 160 12.28 -2.76 12.34
C PRO A 160 10.74 -2.86 12.20
N PHE A 161 10.13 -3.86 12.83
CA PHE A 161 8.69 -4.03 12.82
C PHE A 161 7.98 -2.93 13.60
N ILE A 162 8.55 -2.53 14.75
CA ILE A 162 8.05 -1.37 15.50
C ILE A 162 8.16 -0.11 14.64
N LEU A 163 9.29 0.12 13.97
CA LEU A 163 9.49 1.31 13.16
C LEU A 163 8.48 1.40 12.01
N VAL A 164 8.20 0.30 11.30
CA VAL A 164 7.14 0.25 10.28
C VAL A 164 5.78 0.61 10.90
N SER A 165 5.46 0.05 12.05
CA SER A 165 4.20 0.33 12.78
C SER A 165 4.09 1.81 13.17
N VAL A 166 5.15 2.39 13.70
CA VAL A 166 5.22 3.82 14.08
C VAL A 166 5.03 4.72 12.86
N ILE A 167 5.73 4.46 11.75
CA ILE A 167 5.59 5.23 10.51
C ILE A 167 4.16 5.12 9.97
N THR A 168 3.58 3.91 9.97
CA THR A 168 2.18 3.69 9.55
C THR A 168 1.21 4.47 10.42
N SER A 169 1.39 4.46 11.74
CA SER A 169 0.56 5.20 12.69
C SER A 169 0.72 6.71 12.55
N ALA A 170 1.93 7.19 12.26
CA ALA A 170 2.20 8.61 12.03
C ALA A 170 1.41 9.17 10.83
N ALA A 171 1.06 8.33 9.85
CA ALA A 171 0.22 8.71 8.72
C ALA A 171 -1.17 9.22 9.13
N LEU A 172 -1.68 8.79 10.28
CA LEU A 172 -3.00 9.19 10.80
C LEU A 172 -3.02 10.64 11.24
N ILE A 173 -1.91 11.15 11.78
CA ILE A 173 -1.83 12.47 12.39
C ILE A 173 -2.29 13.57 11.41
N PRO A 174 -1.70 13.74 10.22
CA PRO A 174 -2.11 14.80 9.31
C PRO A 174 -3.56 14.63 8.80
N ILE A 175 -4.01 13.39 8.62
CA ILE A 175 -5.36 13.10 8.13
C ILE A 175 -6.42 13.46 9.17
N LEU A 176 -6.19 13.12 10.43
CA LEU A 176 -7.13 13.38 11.53
C LEU A 176 -7.14 14.85 11.94
N LEU A 177 -6.02 15.55 11.82
CA LEU A 177 -5.91 16.97 12.17
C LEU A 177 -6.40 17.91 11.05
N THR A 178 -6.67 17.40 9.86
CA THR A 178 -7.15 18.25 8.77
C THR A 178 -8.56 18.79 9.03
N LYS A 179 -8.72 20.10 8.91
CA LYS A 179 -10.03 20.77 8.98
C LYS A 179 -10.83 20.66 7.67
N LYS A 180 -10.25 20.08 6.63
CA LYS A 180 -10.87 19.99 5.32
C LYS A 180 -11.88 18.84 5.29
N LYS A 181 -13.12 19.16 4.91
CA LYS A 181 -14.18 18.16 4.78
C LYS A 181 -13.79 17.12 3.70
N PRO A 182 -13.93 15.82 3.98
CA PRO A 182 -13.76 14.79 2.97
C PRO A 182 -14.84 14.92 1.89
N PRO A 183 -14.61 14.37 0.68
CA PRO A 183 -15.62 14.32 -0.35
C PRO A 183 -16.85 13.52 0.10
N THR A 184 -18.01 13.86 -0.45
CA THR A 184 -19.18 13.00 -0.33
C THR A 184 -19.06 11.88 -1.34
N PHE A 185 -18.98 10.65 -0.86
CA PHE A 185 -18.88 9.49 -1.73
C PHE A 185 -20.22 9.25 -2.45
N LYS A 186 -20.26 9.47 -3.75
CA LYS A 186 -21.36 9.04 -4.59
C LYS A 186 -21.13 7.57 -4.95
N LYS A 187 -22.06 6.71 -4.59
CA LYS A 187 -22.01 5.30 -4.99
C LYS A 187 -22.00 5.22 -6.52
N ILE A 188 -20.89 4.80 -7.08
CA ILE A 188 -20.76 4.55 -8.52
C ILE A 188 -21.20 3.10 -8.73
N ASN A 189 -22.05 2.86 -9.71
CA ASN A 189 -22.36 1.49 -10.12
C ASN A 189 -21.06 0.84 -10.65
N ALA A 190 -20.69 -0.27 -10.05
CA ALA A 190 -19.53 -1.01 -10.51
C ALA A 190 -19.79 -1.54 -11.92
N MET A 191 -18.87 -1.29 -12.84
CA MET A 191 -18.91 -1.90 -14.17
C MET A 191 -18.52 -3.39 -14.05
N SER A 192 -19.20 -4.24 -14.81
CA SER A 192 -18.80 -5.62 -14.93
C SER A 192 -17.47 -5.76 -15.69
N PHE A 193 -16.77 -6.88 -15.53
CA PHE A 193 -15.54 -7.14 -16.29
C PHE A 193 -15.77 -7.09 -17.81
N SER A 194 -16.90 -7.58 -18.28
CA SER A 194 -17.27 -7.55 -19.70
C SER A 194 -17.47 -6.12 -20.22
N GLU A 195 -18.15 -5.27 -19.44
CA GLU A 195 -18.34 -3.86 -19.80
C GLU A 195 -17.01 -3.10 -19.80
N LEU A 196 -16.16 -3.37 -18.83
CA LEU A 196 -14.83 -2.76 -18.73
C LEU A 196 -13.96 -3.16 -19.94
N TYR A 197 -13.95 -4.45 -20.30
CA TYR A 197 -13.22 -4.92 -21.48
C TYR A 197 -13.74 -4.31 -22.79
N LYS A 198 -15.06 -4.22 -22.95
CA LYS A 198 -15.66 -3.56 -24.13
C LYS A 198 -15.35 -2.07 -24.21
N SER A 199 -15.28 -1.40 -23.06
CA SER A 199 -14.99 0.04 -22.99
C SER A 199 -13.51 0.35 -23.26
N SER A 200 -12.59 -0.45 -22.72
CA SER A 200 -11.14 -0.23 -22.85
C SER A 200 -10.35 -1.54 -22.85
N PRO A 201 -10.37 -2.31 -23.95
CA PRO A 201 -9.67 -3.60 -24.03
C PRO A 201 -8.16 -3.47 -23.82
N PHE A 202 -7.55 -2.47 -24.48
CA PHE A 202 -6.13 -2.20 -24.30
C PHE A 202 -5.77 -1.82 -22.86
N GLY A 203 -6.56 -0.96 -22.23
CA GLY A 203 -6.36 -0.56 -20.83
C GLY A 203 -6.43 -1.76 -19.89
N MET A 204 -7.37 -2.66 -20.08
CA MET A 204 -7.54 -3.84 -19.23
C MET A 204 -6.38 -4.84 -19.39
N VAL A 205 -6.00 -5.14 -20.64
CA VAL A 205 -4.90 -6.07 -20.95
C VAL A 205 -3.55 -5.51 -20.45
N SER A 206 -3.25 -4.24 -20.74
CA SER A 206 -2.01 -3.61 -20.29
C SER A 206 -1.93 -3.51 -18.76
N SER A 207 -3.04 -3.24 -18.07
CA SER A 207 -3.07 -3.23 -16.60
C SER A 207 -2.81 -4.62 -16.01
N PHE A 208 -3.31 -5.67 -16.63
CA PHE A 208 -3.05 -7.06 -16.22
C PHE A 208 -1.55 -7.40 -16.33
N PHE A 209 -0.94 -7.16 -17.48
CA PHE A 209 0.48 -7.43 -17.68
C PHE A 209 1.37 -6.54 -16.80
N TYR A 210 1.04 -5.26 -16.68
CA TYR A 210 1.74 -4.35 -15.77
C TYR A 210 1.68 -4.84 -14.33
N GLY A 211 0.49 -5.21 -13.84
CA GLY A 211 0.31 -5.74 -12.49
C GLY A 211 1.10 -7.02 -12.25
N THR A 212 1.17 -7.91 -13.24
CA THR A 212 1.94 -9.17 -13.16
C THR A 212 3.45 -8.88 -13.04
N ILE A 213 3.99 -8.02 -13.90
CA ILE A 213 5.41 -7.64 -13.87
C ILE A 213 5.74 -6.92 -12.56
N GLN A 214 4.91 -5.94 -12.18
CA GLN A 214 5.09 -5.17 -10.98
C GLN A 214 5.09 -6.06 -9.73
N SER A 215 4.14 -7.01 -9.65
CA SER A 215 4.05 -7.92 -8.52
C SER A 215 5.28 -8.83 -8.40
N ALA A 216 5.77 -9.35 -9.52
CA ALA A 216 6.98 -10.18 -9.54
C ALA A 216 8.21 -9.40 -9.07
N LEU A 217 8.43 -8.20 -9.60
CA LEU A 217 9.56 -7.36 -9.24
C LEU A 217 9.53 -6.97 -7.75
N PHE A 218 8.42 -6.42 -7.27
CA PHE A 218 8.34 -5.96 -5.87
C PHE A 218 8.34 -7.07 -4.84
N THR A 219 7.91 -8.27 -5.24
CA THR A 219 7.82 -9.40 -4.31
C THR A 219 9.11 -10.20 -4.24
N LEU A 220 9.72 -10.47 -5.39
CA LEU A 220 10.80 -11.44 -5.49
C LEU A 220 12.19 -10.80 -5.64
N LEU A 221 12.29 -9.51 -5.97
CA LEU A 221 13.60 -8.88 -6.22
C LEU A 221 14.49 -8.92 -4.97
N ALA A 222 13.97 -8.55 -3.81
CA ALA A 222 14.73 -8.59 -2.56
C ALA A 222 15.14 -10.03 -2.18
N VAL A 223 14.24 -11.00 -2.40
CA VAL A 223 14.51 -12.42 -2.14
C VAL A 223 15.59 -12.93 -3.09
N TYR A 224 15.49 -12.59 -4.38
CA TYR A 224 16.49 -12.95 -5.40
C TYR A 224 17.85 -12.31 -5.08
N ALA A 225 17.91 -11.03 -4.80
CA ALA A 225 19.16 -10.36 -4.44
C ALA A 225 19.84 -11.03 -3.22
N THR A 226 19.07 -11.31 -2.17
CA THR A 226 19.60 -12.02 -0.99
C THR A 226 20.09 -13.43 -1.33
N SER A 227 19.40 -14.17 -2.21
CA SER A 227 19.85 -15.51 -2.65
C SER A 227 21.13 -15.48 -3.49
N MET A 228 21.43 -14.36 -4.13
CA MET A 228 22.66 -14.12 -4.90
C MET A 228 23.78 -13.53 -4.04
N ASN A 229 23.62 -13.51 -2.71
CA ASN A 229 24.56 -12.96 -1.74
C ASN A 229 24.82 -11.45 -1.87
N PHE A 230 23.90 -10.69 -2.48
CA PHE A 230 23.95 -9.23 -2.38
C PHE A 230 23.76 -8.80 -0.93
N THR A 231 24.49 -7.79 -0.51
CA THR A 231 24.27 -7.17 0.78
C THR A 231 23.02 -6.27 0.75
N ILE A 232 22.51 -5.91 1.93
CA ILE A 232 21.34 -5.00 2.02
C ILE A 232 21.63 -3.61 1.38
N LEU A 233 22.91 -3.25 1.27
CA LEU A 233 23.38 -1.99 0.70
C LEU A 233 23.50 -2.01 -0.83
N GLU A 234 23.62 -3.20 -1.43
CA GLU A 234 23.69 -3.42 -2.88
C GLU A 234 22.30 -3.63 -3.47
#